data_fa4ea9e1dfea97ace3820b178bffa75f
#
_entry.id   fa4ea9e1dfea97ace3820b178bffa75f
#
_cell.length_a   1.000
_cell.length_b   1.000
_cell.length_c   1.000
_cell.angle_alpha   90.00
_cell.angle_beta   90.00
_cell.angle_gamma   90.00
#
_symmetry.space_group_name_H-M   'P 1'
#
loop_
_entity.id
_entity.type
_entity.pdbx_description
1 polymer ?
#
loop_
_entity_poly.entity_id
_entity_poly.type
_entity_poly.pdbx_seq_one_letter_code
_entity_poly.pdbx_strand_id
1 'polypeptide(L)'
;FVQHEKHVEKKAGEAKKEAAAKTENTVVWAVRENTRVSKENIHKTNELLAKKGYDLAIKVKKLKTDRTYEKQEIYHDALEKAVKSGEVDVAYVDVCYETAQGEMAQYLQSGLFYPLNKWLHSKEGKAVYKLYDKEVWKGNSVSGKNYVFPNEIYYDVPEVVIAFRKDHVSQKLIKSWDGSWGDLFRIMERVRLGKNDMMVTGYPMMDFFEGRVKKRKYMIDDDIVYNIQDQTVHQPFELEEFYEYLSFLHKCYQKGYVIHGMDDGTTTQDELQHQERGEYAMAWTAEECLKPSDHVFVRRPVCVRGILGEGTAISAYSDKKEKALELMKILRTDDEIANTLIWGEQDAKKLLDEDGYVKDSVERISDRSAFGLNDGIFQQKE
;
A
#
# COMPACT_ATOMS: atom_id res chain seq x y z
N PHE A 1 -21.23 30.20 -54.06
CA PHE A 1 -21.07 28.72 -53.88
C PHE A 1 -19.62 28.36 -53.58
N VAL A 2 -18.65 28.71 -54.41
CA VAL A 2 -17.23 28.39 -54.27
C VAL A 2 -16.57 28.91 -52.98
N GLN A 3 -16.99 30.04 -52.45
CA GLN A 3 -16.46 30.55 -51.16
C GLN A 3 -17.00 29.79 -49.95
N HIS A 4 -18.21 29.28 -50.04
CA HIS A 4 -18.85 28.52 -48.96
C HIS A 4 -18.22 27.09 -48.83
N GLU A 5 -17.97 26.44 -49.95
CA GLU A 5 -17.30 25.15 -50.00
C GLU A 5 -15.89 25.22 -49.43
N LYS A 6 -15.08 26.21 -49.81
CA LYS A 6 -13.73 26.44 -49.25
C LYS A 6 -13.74 26.71 -47.73
N HIS A 7 -14.78 27.36 -47.21
CA HIS A 7 -14.91 27.62 -45.77
C HIS A 7 -15.29 26.37 -44.98
N VAL A 8 -16.13 25.49 -45.58
CA VAL A 8 -16.52 24.19 -45.03
C VAL A 8 -15.33 23.20 -45.02
N GLU A 9 -14.60 23.16 -46.13
CA GLU A 9 -13.40 22.31 -46.25
C GLU A 9 -12.28 22.75 -45.25
N LYS A 10 -12.10 24.07 -45.09
CA LYS A 10 -11.14 24.62 -44.13
C LYS A 10 -11.51 24.27 -42.68
N LYS A 11 -12.80 24.43 -42.31
CA LYS A 11 -13.33 24.04 -40.98
C LYS A 11 -13.23 22.51 -40.75
N ALA A 12 -13.53 21.71 -41.77
CA ALA A 12 -13.37 20.25 -41.68
C ALA A 12 -11.90 19.84 -41.60
N GLY A 13 -11.00 20.54 -42.28
CA GLY A 13 -9.56 20.37 -42.15
C GLY A 13 -9.00 20.78 -40.82
N GLU A 14 -9.48 21.90 -40.25
CA GLU A 14 -9.12 22.35 -38.90
C GLU A 14 -9.67 21.39 -37.84
N ALA A 15 -10.91 20.93 -37.94
CA ALA A 15 -11.51 19.94 -37.03
C ALA A 15 -10.79 18.57 -37.12
N LYS A 16 -10.36 18.12 -38.28
CA LYS A 16 -9.54 16.91 -38.47
C LYS A 16 -8.14 17.06 -37.85
N LYS A 17 -7.50 18.23 -38.01
CA LYS A 17 -6.20 18.52 -37.39
C LYS A 17 -6.32 18.62 -35.86
N GLU A 18 -7.38 19.21 -35.34
CA GLU A 18 -7.66 19.30 -33.91
C GLU A 18 -8.00 17.93 -33.32
N ALA A 19 -8.76 17.08 -34.03
CA ALA A 19 -9.01 15.70 -33.65
C ALA A 19 -7.73 14.82 -33.72
N ALA A 20 -6.87 15.05 -34.70
CA ALA A 20 -5.58 14.37 -34.80
C ALA A 20 -4.62 14.82 -33.68
N ALA A 21 -4.55 16.12 -33.38
CA ALA A 21 -3.77 16.64 -32.27
C ALA A 21 -4.28 16.12 -30.89
N LYS A 22 -5.60 16.00 -30.71
CA LYS A 22 -6.20 15.39 -29.52
C LYS A 22 -5.84 13.90 -29.38
N THR A 23 -5.67 13.17 -30.47
CA THR A 23 -5.24 11.75 -30.46
C THR A 23 -3.75 11.63 -30.16
N GLU A 24 -2.93 12.54 -30.65
CA GLU A 24 -1.47 12.52 -30.46
C GLU A 24 -1.06 12.74 -29.00
N ASN A 25 -1.80 13.58 -28.28
CA ASN A 25 -1.53 13.93 -26.87
C ASN A 25 -2.39 13.15 -25.86
N THR A 26 -3.16 12.18 -26.32
CA THR A 26 -3.98 11.33 -25.45
C THR A 26 -3.17 10.16 -24.93
N VAL A 27 -3.01 10.10 -23.61
CA VAL A 27 -2.38 8.99 -22.88
C VAL A 27 -3.41 7.91 -22.62
N VAL A 28 -3.17 6.71 -23.12
CA VAL A 28 -4.05 5.55 -22.95
C VAL A 28 -3.62 4.77 -21.70
N TRP A 29 -4.50 4.74 -20.70
CA TRP A 29 -4.27 4.09 -19.43
C TRP A 29 -5.04 2.77 -19.33
N ALA A 30 -4.32 1.65 -19.26
CA ALA A 30 -4.91 0.33 -19.06
C ALA A 30 -5.23 0.09 -17.58
N VAL A 31 -6.43 -0.36 -17.31
CA VAL A 31 -6.91 -0.79 -16.00
C VAL A 31 -7.66 -2.12 -16.13
N ARG A 32 -7.90 -2.79 -15.02
CA ARG A 32 -8.75 -3.99 -14.97
C ARG A 32 -10.19 -3.69 -15.39
N GLU A 33 -10.88 -4.66 -15.97
CA GLU A 33 -12.27 -4.53 -16.39
C GLU A 33 -13.23 -4.13 -15.27
N ASN A 34 -12.98 -4.65 -14.07
CA ASN A 34 -13.77 -4.38 -12.88
C ASN A 34 -13.40 -3.07 -12.15
N THR A 35 -12.35 -2.39 -12.55
CA THR A 35 -11.97 -1.08 -12.00
C THR A 35 -13.11 -0.10 -12.20
N ARG A 36 -13.53 0.57 -11.14
CA ARG A 36 -14.49 1.68 -11.26
C ARG A 36 -13.82 2.86 -11.94
N VAL A 37 -14.40 3.31 -13.02
CA VAL A 37 -13.94 4.47 -13.78
C VAL A 37 -15.15 5.25 -14.26
N SER A 38 -15.31 6.46 -13.79
CA SER A 38 -16.33 7.36 -14.29
C SER A 38 -15.87 8.02 -15.60
N LYS A 39 -16.63 7.82 -16.66
CA LYS A 39 -16.41 8.52 -17.92
C LYS A 39 -16.57 10.05 -17.76
N GLU A 40 -17.47 10.48 -16.89
CA GLU A 40 -17.70 11.89 -16.59
C GLU A 40 -16.49 12.49 -15.88
N ASN A 41 -15.88 11.78 -14.90
CA ASN A 41 -14.69 12.26 -14.23
C ASN A 41 -13.50 12.36 -15.18
N ILE A 42 -13.33 11.39 -16.07
CA ILE A 42 -12.29 11.46 -17.11
C ILE A 42 -12.51 12.68 -18.01
N HIS A 43 -13.75 12.96 -18.40
CA HIS A 43 -14.08 14.14 -19.23
C HIS A 43 -13.75 15.44 -18.49
N LYS A 44 -14.23 15.60 -17.24
CA LYS A 44 -13.94 16.76 -16.39
C LYS A 44 -12.43 16.94 -16.14
N THR A 45 -11.73 15.84 -15.93
CA THR A 45 -10.26 15.86 -15.76
C THR A 45 -9.57 16.37 -17.01
N ASN A 46 -9.98 15.91 -18.19
CA ASN A 46 -9.41 16.35 -19.47
C ASN A 46 -9.71 17.85 -19.72
N GLU A 47 -10.90 18.33 -19.38
CA GLU A 47 -11.23 19.75 -19.44
C GLU A 47 -10.36 20.58 -18.49
N LEU A 48 -10.14 20.08 -17.27
CA LEU A 48 -9.30 20.75 -16.28
C LEU A 48 -7.82 20.78 -16.69
N LEU A 49 -7.30 19.67 -17.23
CA LEU A 49 -5.95 19.60 -17.81
C LEU A 49 -5.77 20.67 -18.89
N ALA A 50 -6.71 20.75 -19.84
CA ALA A 50 -6.68 21.76 -20.91
C ALA A 50 -6.79 23.19 -20.36
N LYS A 51 -7.67 23.44 -19.37
CA LYS A 51 -7.83 24.72 -18.71
C LYS A 51 -6.56 25.20 -18.00
N LYS A 52 -5.82 24.27 -17.40
CA LYS A 52 -4.52 24.54 -16.75
C LYS A 52 -3.36 24.65 -17.74
N GLY A 53 -3.60 24.49 -19.03
CA GLY A 53 -2.62 24.63 -20.10
C GLY A 53 -1.76 23.37 -20.34
N TYR A 54 -2.16 22.22 -19.80
CA TYR A 54 -1.51 20.96 -20.12
C TYR A 54 -1.97 20.43 -21.47
N ASP A 55 -1.02 20.11 -22.32
CA ASP A 55 -1.26 19.49 -23.62
C ASP A 55 -1.35 17.97 -23.49
N LEU A 56 -2.33 17.52 -22.71
CA LEU A 56 -2.55 16.13 -22.30
C LEU A 56 -4.03 15.79 -22.21
N ALA A 57 -4.38 14.56 -22.51
CA ALA A 57 -5.69 13.99 -22.24
C ALA A 57 -5.54 12.52 -21.76
N ILE A 58 -6.49 12.05 -20.98
CA ILE A 58 -6.54 10.66 -20.48
C ILE A 58 -7.63 9.92 -21.24
N LYS A 59 -7.30 8.71 -21.68
CA LYS A 59 -8.26 7.72 -22.16
C LYS A 59 -8.04 6.41 -21.41
N VAL A 60 -9.09 5.88 -20.80
CA VAL A 60 -8.99 4.60 -20.07
C VAL A 60 -9.34 3.46 -20.99
N LYS A 61 -8.51 2.41 -20.97
CA LYS A 61 -8.72 1.13 -21.64
C LYS A 61 -8.90 0.04 -20.60
N LYS A 62 -10.09 -0.53 -20.52
CA LYS A 62 -10.38 -1.67 -19.66
C LYS A 62 -9.93 -2.97 -20.33
N LEU A 63 -9.13 -3.75 -19.61
CA LEU A 63 -8.67 -5.06 -20.02
C LEU A 63 -9.40 -6.15 -19.27
N LYS A 64 -9.71 -7.25 -19.95
CA LYS A 64 -10.44 -8.37 -19.35
C LYS A 64 -9.71 -8.94 -18.15
N THR A 65 -10.45 -9.18 -17.09
CA THR A 65 -10.01 -9.92 -15.91
C THR A 65 -11.04 -11.02 -15.66
N ASP A 66 -10.59 -12.19 -15.24
CA ASP A 66 -11.52 -13.17 -14.67
C ASP A 66 -11.45 -13.07 -13.14
N ARG A 67 -12.58 -13.17 -12.47
CA ARG A 67 -12.70 -12.99 -11.00
C ARG A 67 -12.29 -14.23 -10.20
N THR A 68 -11.90 -15.31 -10.83
CA THR A 68 -11.49 -16.52 -10.13
C THR A 68 -10.00 -16.50 -9.84
N TYR A 69 -9.62 -16.88 -8.63
CA TYR A 69 -8.24 -17.00 -8.15
C TYR A 69 -7.30 -17.73 -9.13
N GLU A 70 -7.80 -18.61 -9.93
CA GLU A 70 -7.04 -19.39 -10.91
C GLU A 70 -6.69 -18.65 -12.20
N LYS A 71 -7.11 -17.37 -12.38
CA LYS A 71 -7.06 -16.70 -13.70
C LYS A 71 -6.53 -15.27 -13.68
N GLN A 72 -5.66 -14.91 -12.76
CA GLN A 72 -4.96 -13.62 -12.81
C GLN A 72 -4.05 -13.48 -14.04
N GLU A 73 -3.55 -14.59 -14.56
CA GLU A 73 -2.82 -14.66 -15.83
C GLU A 73 -3.53 -13.90 -16.97
N ILE A 74 -4.86 -13.91 -16.99
CA ILE A 74 -5.64 -13.27 -18.07
C ILE A 74 -5.43 -11.76 -18.14
N TYR A 75 -5.34 -11.07 -16.97
CA TYR A 75 -5.07 -9.63 -17.02
C TYR A 75 -3.64 -9.35 -17.47
N HIS A 76 -2.67 -10.07 -16.96
CA HIS A 76 -1.26 -9.90 -17.31
C HIS A 76 -1.04 -10.23 -18.80
N ASP A 77 -1.64 -11.29 -19.33
CA ASP A 77 -1.57 -11.63 -20.75
C ASP A 77 -2.22 -10.57 -21.64
N ALA A 78 -3.40 -10.08 -21.24
CA ALA A 78 -4.08 -9.01 -21.96
C ALA A 78 -3.28 -7.70 -21.92
N LEU A 79 -2.66 -7.39 -20.78
CA LEU A 79 -1.81 -6.23 -20.60
C LEU A 79 -0.52 -6.34 -21.43
N GLU A 80 0.16 -7.48 -21.39
CA GLU A 80 1.36 -7.74 -22.17
C GLU A 80 1.09 -7.54 -23.67
N LYS A 81 0.00 -8.11 -24.17
CA LYS A 81 -0.43 -7.95 -25.56
C LYS A 81 -0.71 -6.50 -25.92
N ALA A 82 -1.45 -5.79 -25.07
CA ALA A 82 -1.81 -4.39 -25.29
C ALA A 82 -0.59 -3.45 -25.19
N VAL A 83 0.36 -3.75 -24.32
CA VAL A 83 1.64 -3.03 -24.19
C VAL A 83 2.49 -3.26 -25.43
N LYS A 84 2.73 -4.52 -25.83
CA LYS A 84 3.55 -4.87 -27.00
C LYS A 84 3.00 -4.33 -28.32
N SER A 85 1.68 -4.18 -28.43
CA SER A 85 1.05 -3.59 -29.62
C SER A 85 1.12 -2.05 -29.65
N GLY A 86 1.62 -1.40 -28.59
CA GLY A 86 1.65 0.07 -28.48
C GLY A 86 0.27 0.71 -28.24
N GLU A 87 -0.73 -0.09 -27.88
CA GLU A 87 -2.10 0.42 -27.61
C GLU A 87 -2.25 1.08 -26.25
N VAL A 88 -1.24 0.93 -25.38
CA VAL A 88 -1.25 1.38 -23.99
C VAL A 88 0.02 2.14 -23.67
N ASP A 89 -0.14 3.31 -23.06
CA ASP A 89 0.95 4.18 -22.64
C ASP A 89 1.26 4.01 -21.15
N VAL A 90 0.21 3.84 -20.33
CA VAL A 90 0.25 3.69 -18.88
C VAL A 90 -0.52 2.44 -18.50
N ALA A 91 0.03 1.67 -17.58
CA ALA A 91 -0.56 0.42 -17.13
C ALA A 91 -0.75 0.41 -15.60
N TYR A 92 -1.95 0.06 -15.15
CA TYR A 92 -2.14 -0.40 -13.78
C TYR A 92 -1.49 -1.76 -13.62
N VAL A 93 -0.69 -1.92 -12.59
CA VAL A 93 -0.02 -3.17 -12.25
C VAL A 93 -0.39 -3.53 -10.82
N ASP A 94 -1.06 -4.66 -10.66
CA ASP A 94 -1.35 -5.23 -9.37
C ASP A 94 -0.23 -6.19 -8.97
N VAL A 95 0.42 -5.86 -7.89
CA VAL A 95 1.58 -6.60 -7.39
C VAL A 95 1.19 -7.50 -6.20
N CYS A 96 -0.05 -7.30 -5.68
CA CYS A 96 -0.49 -7.85 -4.39
C CYS A 96 -1.05 -9.25 -4.43
N TYR A 97 -1.57 -9.70 -5.56
CA TYR A 97 -2.33 -10.94 -5.58
C TYR A 97 -1.56 -12.09 -6.22
N GLU A 98 -1.09 -13.00 -5.39
CA GLU A 98 -0.93 -14.45 -5.62
C GLU A 98 0.00 -14.95 -6.73
N THR A 99 0.65 -14.09 -7.46
CA THR A 99 1.84 -14.55 -8.17
C THR A 99 2.97 -14.63 -7.15
N ALA A 100 3.66 -15.76 -7.09
CA ALA A 100 4.87 -15.85 -6.30
C ALA A 100 5.72 -14.60 -6.58
N GLN A 101 6.23 -13.95 -5.55
CA GLN A 101 6.96 -12.66 -5.67
C GLN A 101 8.06 -12.70 -6.74
N GLY A 102 8.57 -13.89 -7.07
CA GLY A 102 9.52 -14.12 -8.16
C GLY A 102 8.95 -13.88 -9.55
N GLU A 103 7.70 -14.22 -9.81
CA GLU A 103 7.06 -14.04 -11.13
C GLU A 103 6.80 -12.56 -11.41
N MET A 104 6.40 -11.78 -10.39
CA MET A 104 6.24 -10.34 -10.54
C MET A 104 7.57 -9.65 -10.86
N ALA A 105 8.65 -10.03 -10.18
CA ALA A 105 9.97 -9.50 -10.48
C ALA A 105 10.38 -9.81 -11.93
N GLN A 106 10.13 -11.01 -12.42
CA GLN A 106 10.36 -11.39 -13.83
C GLN A 106 9.47 -10.60 -14.78
N TYR A 107 8.20 -10.42 -14.42
CA TYR A 107 7.25 -9.66 -15.24
C TYR A 107 7.68 -8.19 -15.37
N LEU A 108 8.08 -7.54 -14.28
CA LEU A 108 8.60 -6.17 -14.32
C LEU A 108 9.93 -6.05 -15.09
N GLN A 109 10.75 -7.10 -15.10
CA GLN A 109 12.01 -7.14 -15.85
C GLN A 109 11.87 -7.62 -17.29
N SER A 110 10.70 -8.05 -17.71
CA SER A 110 10.44 -8.60 -19.06
C SER A 110 10.68 -7.63 -20.21
N GLY A 111 10.94 -6.36 -19.93
CA GLY A 111 11.09 -5.30 -20.94
C GLY A 111 9.77 -4.67 -21.37
N LEU A 112 8.66 -5.01 -20.75
CA LEU A 112 7.35 -4.40 -21.01
C LEU A 112 7.26 -2.97 -20.50
N PHE A 113 7.98 -2.66 -19.42
CA PHE A 113 7.86 -1.41 -18.72
C PHE A 113 9.13 -0.59 -18.75
N TYR A 114 8.94 0.73 -18.80
CA TYR A 114 10.03 1.70 -18.83
C TYR A 114 10.65 1.85 -17.44
N PRO A 115 11.99 1.73 -17.27
CA PRO A 115 12.65 1.94 -16.00
C PRO A 115 12.66 3.42 -15.61
N LEU A 116 12.13 3.74 -14.44
CA LEU A 116 11.86 5.10 -13.98
C LEU A 116 13.09 5.83 -13.41
N ASN A 117 14.16 5.12 -13.04
CA ASN A 117 15.30 5.69 -12.28
C ASN A 117 15.86 6.98 -12.89
N LYS A 118 16.13 6.98 -14.19
CA LYS A 118 16.68 8.16 -14.87
C LYS A 118 15.73 9.36 -14.76
N TRP A 119 14.44 9.12 -14.94
CA TRP A 119 13.44 10.18 -14.86
C TRP A 119 13.23 10.65 -13.42
N LEU A 120 13.13 9.75 -12.44
CA LEU A 120 12.96 10.10 -11.02
C LEU A 120 14.08 11.02 -10.50
N HIS A 121 15.29 10.89 -11.03
CA HIS A 121 16.43 11.75 -10.68
C HIS A 121 16.58 12.97 -11.60
N SER A 122 15.73 13.14 -12.60
CA SER A 122 15.70 14.33 -13.47
C SER A 122 15.08 15.53 -12.75
N LYS A 123 15.16 16.70 -13.39
CA LYS A 123 14.50 17.93 -12.90
C LYS A 123 12.98 17.74 -12.81
N GLU A 124 12.40 17.07 -13.79
CA GLU A 124 10.96 16.83 -13.92
C GLU A 124 10.44 15.80 -12.92
N GLY A 125 11.18 14.71 -12.71
CA GLY A 125 10.79 13.61 -11.85
C GLY A 125 11.09 13.80 -10.37
N LYS A 126 12.00 14.74 -10.05
CA LYS A 126 12.47 14.97 -8.67
C LYS A 126 11.33 15.34 -7.68
N ALA A 127 10.27 15.99 -8.16
CA ALA A 127 9.12 16.31 -7.35
C ALA A 127 8.40 15.04 -6.89
N VAL A 128 8.20 14.09 -7.80
CA VAL A 128 7.58 12.78 -7.50
C VAL A 128 8.50 11.92 -6.63
N TYR A 129 9.82 11.93 -6.92
CA TYR A 129 10.78 11.18 -6.08
C TYR A 129 10.73 11.59 -4.60
N LYS A 130 10.49 12.88 -4.33
CA LYS A 130 10.46 13.44 -2.97
C LYS A 130 9.14 13.17 -2.22
N LEU A 131 8.10 12.73 -2.89
CA LEU A 131 6.81 12.41 -2.25
C LEU A 131 6.90 11.16 -1.37
N TYR A 132 7.88 10.29 -1.64
CA TYR A 132 8.02 9.03 -0.94
C TYR A 132 9.39 8.93 -0.29
N ASP A 133 9.43 8.25 0.85
CA ASP A 133 10.68 7.92 1.52
C ASP A 133 11.59 7.08 0.63
N LYS A 134 12.90 7.19 0.85
CA LYS A 134 13.91 6.42 0.10
C LYS A 134 13.67 4.91 0.21
N GLU A 135 13.19 4.45 1.37
CA GLU A 135 12.91 3.03 1.60
C GLU A 135 11.74 2.54 0.76
N VAL A 136 10.76 3.40 0.46
CA VAL A 136 9.67 3.08 -0.49
C VAL A 136 10.25 2.81 -1.87
N TRP A 137 11.11 3.70 -2.38
CA TRP A 137 11.74 3.50 -3.69
C TRP A 137 12.68 2.30 -3.72
N LYS A 138 13.39 2.04 -2.62
CA LYS A 138 14.26 0.88 -2.49
C LYS A 138 13.44 -0.42 -2.46
N GLY A 139 12.38 -0.47 -1.66
CA GLY A 139 11.46 -1.61 -1.60
C GLY A 139 10.75 -1.87 -2.92
N ASN A 140 10.52 -0.81 -3.72
CA ASN A 140 9.90 -0.87 -5.04
C ASN A 140 10.87 -1.19 -6.17
N SER A 141 12.13 -1.47 -5.89
CA SER A 141 13.11 -1.74 -6.91
C SER A 141 13.26 -3.25 -7.15
N VAL A 142 13.36 -3.63 -8.41
CA VAL A 142 13.72 -4.98 -8.83
C VAL A 142 15.09 -4.90 -9.50
N SER A 143 16.09 -5.57 -8.96
CA SER A 143 17.49 -5.49 -9.41
C SER A 143 17.99 -4.04 -9.54
N GLY A 144 17.66 -3.19 -8.56
CA GLY A 144 18.04 -1.79 -8.49
C GLY A 144 17.32 -0.85 -9.47
N LYS A 145 16.28 -1.33 -10.15
CA LYS A 145 15.47 -0.51 -11.07
C LYS A 145 14.03 -0.38 -10.56
N ASN A 146 13.52 0.83 -10.56
CA ASN A 146 12.12 1.11 -10.32
C ASN A 146 11.37 1.11 -11.65
N TYR A 147 10.30 0.31 -11.74
CA TYR A 147 9.44 0.22 -12.91
C TYR A 147 8.04 0.78 -12.67
N VAL A 148 7.68 0.94 -11.39
CA VAL A 148 6.32 1.23 -10.96
C VAL A 148 6.30 2.46 -10.07
N PHE A 149 5.35 3.34 -10.29
CA PHE A 149 4.95 4.35 -9.33
C PHE A 149 4.02 3.71 -8.30
N PRO A 150 4.28 3.80 -7.00
CA PRO A 150 3.36 3.27 -6.00
C PRO A 150 2.02 4.01 -6.08
N ASN A 151 0.93 3.26 -6.11
CA ASN A 151 -0.42 3.80 -5.98
C ASN A 151 -0.89 3.72 -4.53
N GLU A 152 -0.39 2.72 -3.80
CA GLU A 152 -0.55 2.59 -2.37
C GLU A 152 0.80 2.23 -1.75
N ILE A 153 1.04 2.69 -0.54
CA ILE A 153 2.22 2.34 0.23
C ILE A 153 1.76 1.40 1.34
N TYR A 154 2.13 0.13 1.23
CA TYR A 154 1.92 -0.80 2.32
C TYR A 154 3.03 -0.62 3.34
N TYR A 155 2.67 0.02 4.44
CA TYR A 155 3.47 -0.04 5.64
C TYR A 155 3.12 -1.35 6.33
N ASP A 156 4.13 -2.13 6.67
CA ASP A 156 3.96 -3.20 7.62
C ASP A 156 3.82 -2.56 9.00
N VAL A 157 2.63 -2.06 9.25
CA VAL A 157 2.22 -1.62 10.59
C VAL A 157 1.92 -2.89 11.34
N PRO A 158 2.63 -3.16 12.43
CA PRO A 158 2.30 -4.32 13.23
C PRO A 158 0.87 -4.16 13.77
N GLU A 159 -0.04 -4.98 13.27
CA GLU A 159 -1.42 -5.01 13.75
C GLU A 159 -1.46 -5.34 15.25
N VAL A 160 -0.52 -6.16 15.69
CA VAL A 160 -0.42 -6.60 17.07
C VAL A 160 0.62 -5.80 17.84
N VAL A 161 0.22 -5.28 18.99
CA VAL A 161 1.09 -4.58 19.94
C VAL A 161 1.29 -5.39 21.22
N ILE A 162 2.37 -5.12 21.94
CA ILE A 162 2.51 -5.57 23.31
C ILE A 162 1.98 -4.45 24.23
N ALA A 163 0.85 -4.70 24.85
CA ALA A 163 0.21 -3.77 25.78
C ALA A 163 0.38 -4.23 27.21
N PHE A 164 0.74 -3.30 28.08
CA PHE A 164 0.87 -3.53 29.52
C PHE A 164 -0.19 -2.76 30.26
N ARG A 165 -0.93 -3.41 31.13
CA ARG A 165 -1.86 -2.72 32.01
C ARG A 165 -1.11 -1.88 33.06
N LYS A 166 -1.49 -0.61 33.18
CA LYS A 166 -0.84 0.37 34.08
C LYS A 166 -0.98 0.05 35.55
N ASP A 167 -2.02 -0.68 35.93
CA ASP A 167 -2.30 -1.13 37.31
C ASP A 167 -1.49 -2.37 37.70
N HIS A 168 -0.99 -3.15 36.77
CA HIS A 168 -0.16 -4.33 36.99
C HIS A 168 1.34 -4.09 36.77
N VAL A 169 1.69 -3.30 35.75
CA VAL A 169 3.08 -3.09 35.32
C VAL A 169 3.44 -1.62 35.35
N SER A 170 4.43 -1.25 36.18
CA SER A 170 4.84 0.14 36.25
C SER A 170 5.51 0.63 34.96
N GLN A 171 5.21 1.86 34.55
CA GLN A 171 5.84 2.50 33.40
C GLN A 171 7.37 2.52 33.47
N LYS A 172 7.94 2.63 34.69
CA LYS A 172 9.39 2.61 34.91
C LYS A 172 9.97 1.25 34.48
N LEU A 173 9.29 0.17 34.78
CA LEU A 173 9.71 -1.18 34.46
C LEU A 173 9.65 -1.41 32.93
N ILE A 174 8.57 -0.94 32.28
CA ILE A 174 8.42 -1.02 30.82
C ILE A 174 9.49 -0.19 30.10
N LYS A 175 9.78 1.01 30.60
CA LYS A 175 10.83 1.87 30.03
C LYS A 175 12.24 1.27 30.18
N SER A 176 12.48 0.46 31.22
CA SER A 176 13.75 -0.21 31.43
C SER A 176 13.94 -1.46 30.58
N TRP A 177 12.87 -1.95 29.93
CA TRP A 177 12.95 -3.10 29.05
C TRP A 177 13.84 -2.82 27.83
N ASP A 178 14.83 -3.67 27.63
CA ASP A 178 15.78 -3.54 26.53
C ASP A 178 15.24 -4.02 25.17
N GLY A 179 14.02 -4.59 25.17
CA GLY A 179 13.34 -5.14 24.01
C GLY A 179 13.63 -6.62 23.78
N SER A 180 14.46 -7.28 24.62
CA SER A 180 14.73 -8.72 24.51
C SER A 180 13.63 -9.54 25.18
N TRP A 181 13.47 -10.78 24.71
CA TRP A 181 12.52 -11.73 25.25
C TRP A 181 12.90 -12.18 26.66
N GLY A 182 14.20 -12.33 26.93
CA GLY A 182 14.69 -12.67 28.26
C GLY A 182 14.42 -11.60 29.31
N ASP A 183 14.50 -10.33 28.92
CA ASP A 183 14.18 -9.22 29.83
C ASP A 183 12.67 -9.09 30.03
N LEU A 184 11.87 -9.31 28.96
CA LEU A 184 10.42 -9.37 29.09
C LEU A 184 9.98 -10.45 30.09
N PHE A 185 10.57 -11.64 29.99
CA PHE A 185 10.27 -12.73 30.94
C PHE A 185 10.57 -12.33 32.38
N ARG A 186 11.72 -11.65 32.62
CA ARG A 186 12.07 -11.12 33.97
C ARG A 186 11.08 -10.05 34.45
N ILE A 187 10.52 -9.25 33.55
CA ILE A 187 9.43 -8.29 33.88
C ILE A 187 8.19 -9.07 34.31
N MET A 188 7.80 -10.09 33.54
CA MET A 188 6.63 -10.92 33.84
C MET A 188 6.75 -11.59 35.23
N GLU A 189 7.93 -12.10 35.58
CA GLU A 189 8.17 -12.70 36.92
C GLU A 189 8.01 -11.71 38.09
N ARG A 190 8.04 -10.39 37.84
CA ARG A 190 7.85 -9.35 38.84
C ARG A 190 6.41 -8.86 38.96
N VAL A 191 5.56 -9.27 38.00
CA VAL A 191 4.15 -8.88 38.01
C VAL A 191 3.41 -9.67 39.09
N ARG A 192 2.60 -8.97 39.88
CA ARG A 192 1.69 -9.60 40.84
C ARG A 192 0.31 -9.69 40.21
N LEU A 193 -0.14 -10.90 40.01
CA LEU A 193 -1.46 -11.19 39.45
C LEU A 193 -2.49 -11.27 40.62
N GLY A 194 -3.69 -10.74 40.36
CA GLY A 194 -4.87 -11.02 41.16
C GLY A 194 -5.34 -12.48 40.98
N LYS A 195 -6.35 -12.85 41.74
CA LYS A 195 -6.83 -14.24 41.80
C LYS A 195 -7.33 -14.75 40.42
N ASN A 196 -7.91 -13.83 39.62
CA ASN A 196 -8.51 -14.15 38.33
C ASN A 196 -7.69 -13.65 37.15
N ASP A 197 -6.56 -13.00 37.40
CA ASP A 197 -5.79 -12.37 36.34
C ASP A 197 -4.92 -13.37 35.59
N MET A 198 -4.90 -13.23 34.30
CA MET A 198 -3.97 -13.89 33.42
C MET A 198 -2.68 -13.05 33.29
N MET A 199 -1.54 -13.70 33.05
CA MET A 199 -0.32 -12.96 32.75
C MET A 199 -0.43 -12.28 31.38
N VAL A 200 -0.84 -13.03 30.37
CA VAL A 200 -0.96 -12.56 29.00
C VAL A 200 -2.30 -13.02 28.42
N THR A 201 -2.98 -12.13 27.72
CA THR A 201 -4.12 -12.45 26.84
C THR A 201 -3.73 -12.17 25.40
N GLY A 202 -4.39 -12.85 24.46
CA GLY A 202 -4.10 -12.75 23.04
C GLY A 202 -2.99 -13.71 22.59
N TYR A 203 -2.67 -13.63 21.32
CA TYR A 203 -1.85 -14.62 20.64
C TYR A 203 -0.43 -14.10 20.34
N PRO A 204 0.63 -14.76 20.83
CA PRO A 204 1.98 -14.45 20.43
C PRO A 204 2.23 -14.95 18.99
N MET A 205 2.06 -14.06 18.03
CA MET A 205 2.30 -14.37 16.62
C MET A 205 3.78 -14.63 16.35
N MET A 206 4.08 -15.51 15.42
CA MET A 206 5.46 -15.83 14.99
C MET A 206 6.25 -14.59 14.55
N ASP A 207 5.58 -13.56 14.09
CA ASP A 207 6.17 -12.27 13.72
C ASP A 207 6.97 -11.60 14.86
N PHE A 208 6.76 -12.02 16.10
CA PHE A 208 7.47 -11.44 17.24
C PHE A 208 8.95 -11.80 17.32
N PHE A 209 9.39 -12.89 16.68
CA PHE A 209 10.81 -13.21 16.72
C PHE A 209 11.69 -12.33 15.79
N GLU A 210 11.11 -11.45 14.97
CA GLU A 210 11.80 -10.56 14.03
C GLU A 210 12.96 -9.73 14.62
N GLY A 211 13.37 -10.06 15.80
CA GLY A 211 14.43 -9.43 16.54
C GLY A 211 13.92 -8.82 17.84
N ARG A 212 14.66 -7.89 18.39
CA ARG A 212 14.20 -7.14 19.56
C ARG A 212 12.99 -6.30 19.22
N VAL A 213 11.94 -6.35 20.04
CA VAL A 213 10.68 -5.62 19.81
C VAL A 213 10.89 -4.15 19.45
N LYS A 214 11.92 -3.52 20.00
CA LYS A 214 12.24 -2.10 19.74
C LYS A 214 13.15 -1.88 18.54
N LYS A 215 13.69 -2.93 17.90
CA LYS A 215 14.61 -2.84 16.78
C LYS A 215 14.36 -3.99 15.83
N ARG A 216 13.57 -3.74 14.82
CA ARG A 216 13.27 -4.73 13.80
C ARG A 216 14.51 -5.06 12.99
N LYS A 217 14.83 -6.33 12.87
CA LYS A 217 15.95 -6.85 12.11
C LYS A 217 15.48 -7.68 10.93
N TYR A 218 14.34 -8.33 11.07
CA TYR A 218 13.80 -9.26 10.11
C TYR A 218 12.40 -8.87 9.65
N MET A 219 12.05 -9.32 8.48
CA MET A 219 10.68 -9.43 7.96
C MET A 219 10.41 -10.89 7.71
N ILE A 220 9.20 -11.33 8.05
CA ILE A 220 8.75 -12.69 7.83
C ILE A 220 7.67 -12.67 6.75
N ASP A 221 7.80 -13.59 5.83
CA ASP A 221 6.81 -13.85 4.79
C ASP A 221 6.68 -15.37 4.65
N ASP A 222 5.57 -15.90 5.13
CA ASP A 222 5.37 -17.35 5.30
C ASP A 222 6.52 -18.02 6.06
N ASP A 223 7.23 -18.93 5.42
CA ASP A 223 8.35 -19.69 5.99
C ASP A 223 9.72 -19.03 5.73
N ILE A 224 9.74 -17.83 5.18
CA ILE A 224 10.98 -17.14 4.78
C ILE A 224 11.21 -15.92 5.67
N VAL A 225 12.44 -15.78 6.12
CA VAL A 225 12.90 -14.64 6.92
C VAL A 225 13.87 -13.80 6.10
N TYR A 226 13.51 -12.55 5.87
CA TYR A 226 14.37 -11.59 5.21
C TYR A 226 15.05 -10.67 6.22
N ASN A 227 16.39 -10.65 6.23
CA ASN A 227 17.15 -9.71 7.03
C ASN A 227 17.19 -8.34 6.36
N ILE A 228 16.58 -7.34 6.99
CA ILE A 228 16.44 -5.98 6.44
C ILE A 228 17.79 -5.27 6.31
N GLN A 229 18.76 -5.63 7.15
CA GLN A 229 20.05 -4.93 7.24
C GLN A 229 21.03 -5.37 6.14
N ASP A 230 21.20 -6.67 5.96
CA ASP A 230 22.18 -7.25 5.03
C ASP A 230 21.55 -7.81 3.76
N GLN A 231 20.20 -7.80 3.67
CA GLN A 231 19.41 -8.25 2.51
C GLN A 231 19.58 -9.74 2.21
N THR A 232 19.84 -10.54 3.25
CA THR A 232 19.90 -12.00 3.15
C THR A 232 18.57 -12.65 3.46
N VAL A 233 18.38 -13.84 2.90
CA VAL A 233 17.18 -14.66 3.10
C VAL A 233 17.57 -15.88 3.93
N HIS A 234 16.77 -16.18 4.94
CA HIS A 234 17.00 -17.28 5.87
C HIS A 234 15.72 -18.10 6.06
N GLN A 235 15.88 -19.31 6.53
CA GLN A 235 14.80 -20.04 7.19
C GLN A 235 14.78 -19.69 8.69
N PRO A 236 13.61 -19.69 9.36
CA PRO A 236 13.52 -19.34 10.78
C PRO A 236 14.52 -20.15 11.65
N PHE A 237 14.66 -21.44 11.38
CA PHE A 237 15.51 -22.35 12.13
C PHE A 237 17.02 -22.12 11.97
N GLU A 238 17.45 -21.23 11.09
CA GLU A 238 18.85 -20.82 10.93
C GLU A 238 19.21 -19.66 11.87
N LEU A 239 18.22 -19.04 12.51
CA LEU A 239 18.38 -17.80 13.27
C LEU A 239 18.39 -18.06 14.78
N GLU A 240 19.41 -17.53 15.46
CA GLU A 240 19.50 -17.58 16.91
C GLU A 240 18.33 -16.88 17.62
N GLU A 241 17.88 -15.76 17.06
CA GLU A 241 16.75 -14.98 17.58
C GLU A 241 15.44 -15.78 17.58
N PHE A 242 15.28 -16.70 16.65
CA PHE A 242 14.14 -17.61 16.62
C PHE A 242 14.16 -18.59 17.80
N TYR A 243 15.32 -19.15 18.11
CA TYR A 243 15.47 -20.02 19.29
C TYR A 243 15.33 -19.25 20.61
N GLU A 244 15.80 -18.01 20.69
CA GLU A 244 15.56 -17.15 21.84
C GLU A 244 14.05 -16.93 22.06
N TYR A 245 13.31 -16.69 21.00
CA TYR A 245 11.87 -16.52 21.04
C TYR A 245 11.15 -17.80 21.47
N LEU A 246 11.48 -18.95 20.87
CA LEU A 246 10.93 -20.26 21.26
C LEU A 246 11.24 -20.59 22.73
N SER A 247 12.47 -20.31 23.18
CA SER A 247 12.85 -20.49 24.58
C SER A 247 12.02 -19.62 25.52
N PHE A 248 11.74 -18.37 25.13
CA PHE A 248 10.85 -17.48 25.86
C PHE A 248 9.44 -18.06 25.94
N LEU A 249 8.85 -18.47 24.83
CA LEU A 249 7.50 -19.05 24.78
C LEU A 249 7.42 -20.33 25.64
N HIS A 250 8.42 -21.20 25.55
CA HIS A 250 8.48 -22.42 26.36
C HIS A 250 8.50 -22.11 27.86
N LYS A 251 9.28 -21.11 28.30
CA LYS A 251 9.30 -20.67 29.69
C LYS A 251 7.95 -20.09 30.14
N CYS A 252 7.33 -19.28 29.28
CA CYS A 252 5.99 -18.73 29.54
C CYS A 252 4.95 -19.85 29.70
N TYR A 253 5.01 -20.84 28.82
CA TYR A 253 4.15 -22.02 28.89
C TYR A 253 4.36 -22.81 30.21
N GLN A 254 5.60 -23.10 30.59
CA GLN A 254 5.91 -23.79 31.83
C GLN A 254 5.43 -23.06 33.09
N LYS A 255 5.34 -21.73 33.03
CA LYS A 255 4.83 -20.90 34.14
C LYS A 255 3.33 -20.71 34.10
N GLY A 256 2.64 -21.21 33.08
CA GLY A 256 1.21 -20.93 32.88
C GLY A 256 0.91 -19.47 32.53
N TYR A 257 1.87 -18.74 31.97
CA TYR A 257 1.71 -17.36 31.58
C TYR A 257 0.99 -17.21 30.23
N VAL A 258 1.06 -18.24 29.41
CA VAL A 258 0.41 -18.34 28.10
C VAL A 258 -0.47 -19.58 28.12
N ILE A 259 -1.70 -19.45 27.68
CA ILE A 259 -2.69 -20.53 27.71
C ILE A 259 -2.64 -21.32 26.40
N HIS A 260 -3.16 -22.54 26.48
CA HIS A 260 -3.44 -23.42 25.35
C HIS A 260 -4.48 -22.84 24.42
N GLY A 261 -4.34 -23.07 23.14
CA GLY A 261 -5.25 -22.63 22.09
C GLY A 261 -4.51 -22.02 20.93
N MET A 262 -3.17 -22.14 20.96
CA MET A 262 -2.31 -21.62 19.90
C MET A 262 -2.33 -22.45 18.60
N ASP A 263 -3.02 -23.60 18.62
CA ASP A 263 -2.95 -24.56 17.51
C ASP A 263 -3.74 -24.11 16.27
N ASP A 264 -4.67 -23.16 16.41
CA ASP A 264 -5.54 -22.69 15.32
C ASP A 264 -5.52 -21.18 15.12
N GLY A 265 -4.66 -20.45 15.85
CA GLY A 265 -4.58 -18.99 15.73
C GLY A 265 -5.77 -18.22 16.29
N THR A 266 -6.69 -18.88 17.01
CA THR A 266 -7.85 -18.22 17.62
C THR A 266 -7.63 -17.94 19.09
N THR A 267 -8.03 -16.76 19.52
CA THR A 267 -8.13 -16.42 20.96
C THR A 267 -9.30 -17.24 21.53
N THR A 268 -9.05 -17.95 22.64
CA THR A 268 -10.11 -18.73 23.26
C THR A 268 -11.21 -17.81 23.80
N GLN A 269 -12.44 -18.33 23.92
CA GLN A 269 -13.55 -17.57 24.47
C GLN A 269 -13.26 -17.11 25.90
N ASP A 270 -12.50 -17.90 26.65
CA ASP A 270 -12.07 -17.54 28.01
C ASP A 270 -11.11 -16.34 28.01
N GLU A 271 -10.14 -16.31 27.10
CA GLU A 271 -9.21 -15.18 26.96
C GLU A 271 -9.94 -13.89 26.59
N LEU A 272 -10.90 -13.96 25.67
CA LEU A 272 -11.75 -12.81 25.33
C LEU A 272 -12.53 -12.30 26.54
N GLN A 273 -13.10 -13.18 27.35
CA GLN A 273 -13.79 -12.79 28.58
C GLN A 273 -12.85 -12.15 29.61
N HIS A 274 -11.63 -12.66 29.79
CA HIS A 274 -10.63 -12.04 30.64
C HIS A 274 -10.22 -10.68 30.11
N GLN A 275 -10.07 -10.54 28.79
CA GLN A 275 -9.75 -9.26 28.16
C GLN A 275 -10.87 -8.24 28.35
N GLU A 276 -12.12 -8.61 28.15
CA GLU A 276 -13.28 -7.74 28.37
C GLU A 276 -13.42 -7.29 29.82
N ARG A 277 -13.12 -8.16 30.79
CA ARG A 277 -13.16 -7.85 32.23
C ARG A 277 -11.92 -7.10 32.73
N GLY A 278 -10.88 -7.01 31.90
CA GLY A 278 -9.60 -6.42 32.29
C GLY A 278 -8.82 -7.28 33.29
N GLU A 279 -9.03 -8.58 33.33
CA GLU A 279 -8.41 -9.57 34.21
C GLU A 279 -7.11 -10.13 33.59
N TYR A 280 -6.13 -9.25 33.31
CA TYR A 280 -4.84 -9.61 32.73
C TYR A 280 -3.78 -8.55 32.99
N ALA A 281 -2.50 -8.91 32.92
CA ALA A 281 -1.41 -7.97 33.08
C ALA A 281 -0.87 -7.43 31.74
N MET A 282 -0.87 -8.26 30.72
CA MET A 282 -0.38 -7.95 29.38
C MET A 282 -1.36 -8.44 28.31
N ALA A 283 -1.38 -7.78 27.18
CA ALA A 283 -2.11 -8.21 26.00
C ALA A 283 -1.22 -8.18 24.77
N TRP A 284 -1.37 -9.19 23.92
CA TRP A 284 -0.81 -9.26 22.58
C TRP A 284 -1.97 -9.28 21.58
N THR A 285 -2.38 -8.10 21.15
CA THR A 285 -3.60 -7.94 20.34
C THR A 285 -3.52 -6.63 19.55
N ALA A 286 -4.49 -6.44 18.67
CA ALA A 286 -4.64 -5.19 17.93
C ALA A 286 -4.90 -4.01 18.89
N GLU A 287 -4.25 -2.89 18.63
CA GLU A 287 -4.29 -1.73 19.52
C GLU A 287 -5.71 -1.17 19.69
N GLU A 288 -6.52 -1.19 18.65
CA GLU A 288 -7.90 -0.74 18.65
C GLU A 288 -8.82 -1.57 19.55
N CYS A 289 -8.43 -2.80 19.90
CA CYS A 289 -9.15 -3.64 20.84
C CYS A 289 -8.97 -3.23 22.30
N LEU A 290 -8.08 -2.28 22.60
CA LEU A 290 -7.69 -1.90 23.95
C LEU A 290 -7.91 -0.41 24.23
N LYS A 291 -8.20 -0.08 25.50
CA LYS A 291 -8.36 1.31 25.90
C LYS A 291 -7.00 1.95 26.21
N PRO A 292 -6.61 3.04 25.52
CA PRO A 292 -5.34 3.72 25.75
C PRO A 292 -5.17 4.29 27.18
N SER A 293 -6.29 4.62 27.86
CA SER A 293 -6.28 5.06 29.23
C SER A 293 -5.65 4.05 30.19
N ASP A 294 -5.86 2.77 29.94
CA ASP A 294 -5.54 1.67 30.85
C ASP A 294 -4.21 0.99 30.52
N HIS A 295 -3.65 1.27 29.33
CA HIS A 295 -2.50 0.55 28.79
C HIS A 295 -1.31 1.45 28.47
N VAL A 296 -0.12 0.84 28.51
CA VAL A 296 1.10 1.34 27.88
C VAL A 296 1.39 0.42 26.70
N PHE A 297 1.38 0.98 25.52
CA PHE A 297 1.67 0.23 24.28
C PHE A 297 3.15 0.24 23.95
N VAL A 298 3.68 -0.91 23.61
CA VAL A 298 4.99 -1.05 22.99
C VAL A 298 4.77 -1.54 21.56
N ARG A 299 5.00 -0.64 20.61
CA ARG A 299 4.85 -0.90 19.18
C ARG A 299 6.17 -1.32 18.59
N ARG A 300 6.12 -2.24 17.66
CA ARG A 300 7.27 -2.55 16.81
C ARG A 300 7.51 -1.39 15.82
N PRO A 301 8.76 -1.16 15.38
CA PRO A 301 9.01 -0.20 14.32
C PRO A 301 8.24 -0.56 13.05
N VAL A 302 7.61 0.44 12.46
CA VAL A 302 6.99 0.31 11.14
C VAL A 302 8.09 0.11 10.10
N CYS A 303 7.91 -0.80 9.18
CA CYS A 303 8.76 -0.89 7.99
C CYS A 303 7.92 -0.85 6.72
N VAL A 304 8.55 -0.47 5.64
CA VAL A 304 7.94 -0.52 4.32
C VAL A 304 8.20 -1.89 3.73
N ARG A 305 7.15 -2.68 3.49
CA ARG A 305 7.26 -4.00 2.85
C ARG A 305 7.64 -3.94 1.37
N GLY A 306 7.73 -2.76 0.80
CA GLY A 306 7.94 -2.59 -0.64
C GLY A 306 6.62 -2.47 -1.41
N ILE A 307 6.65 -2.68 -2.72
CA ILE A 307 5.41 -2.80 -3.49
C ILE A 307 4.85 -4.21 -3.28
N LEU A 308 4.08 -4.38 -2.25
CA LEU A 308 3.13 -5.48 -2.15
C LEU A 308 1.72 -4.97 -2.49
N GLY A 309 1.64 -3.91 -3.28
CA GLY A 309 0.40 -3.22 -3.57
C GLY A 309 0.21 -2.93 -5.04
N GLU A 310 -0.73 -2.08 -5.28
CA GLU A 310 -1.09 -1.60 -6.60
C GLU A 310 -0.14 -0.50 -7.05
N GLY A 311 0.16 -0.48 -8.32
CA GLY A 311 1.06 0.50 -8.89
C GLY A 311 0.75 0.86 -10.33
N THR A 312 1.47 1.85 -10.82
CA THR A 312 1.34 2.35 -12.19
C THR A 312 2.68 2.29 -12.90
N ALA A 313 2.72 1.63 -14.04
CA ALA A 313 3.91 1.51 -14.87
C ALA A 313 3.74 2.25 -16.21
N ILE A 314 4.85 2.66 -16.80
CA ILE A 314 4.88 3.25 -18.14
C ILE A 314 5.27 2.17 -19.14
N SER A 315 4.51 2.06 -20.24
CA SER A 315 4.82 1.12 -21.32
C SER A 315 6.18 1.44 -21.95
N ALA A 316 7.04 0.44 -22.07
CA ALA A 316 8.31 0.58 -22.80
C ALA A 316 8.08 0.76 -24.32
N TYR A 317 6.93 0.32 -24.82
CA TYR A 317 6.53 0.38 -26.23
C TYR A 317 5.72 1.64 -26.60
N SER A 318 5.42 2.51 -25.62
CA SER A 318 4.71 3.76 -25.89
C SER A 318 5.57 4.74 -26.66
N ASP A 319 5.01 5.40 -27.65
CA ASP A 319 5.62 6.55 -28.33
C ASP A 319 5.44 7.85 -27.54
N LYS A 320 4.61 7.82 -26.46
CA LYS A 320 4.21 8.96 -25.64
C LYS A 320 4.78 8.89 -24.21
N LYS A 321 5.95 8.27 -24.02
CA LYS A 321 6.55 8.08 -22.69
C LYS A 321 6.68 9.38 -21.90
N GLU A 322 7.10 10.45 -22.56
CA GLU A 322 7.26 11.77 -21.91
C GLU A 322 5.92 12.33 -21.44
N LYS A 323 4.87 12.21 -22.26
CA LYS A 323 3.51 12.61 -21.90
C LYS A 323 2.94 11.75 -20.77
N ALA A 324 3.20 10.46 -20.80
CA ALA A 324 2.81 9.54 -19.73
C ALA A 324 3.50 9.88 -18.40
N LEU A 325 4.80 10.17 -18.42
CA LEU A 325 5.56 10.61 -17.24
C LEU A 325 5.10 11.98 -16.72
N GLU A 326 4.77 12.92 -17.61
CA GLU A 326 4.20 14.21 -17.25
C GLU A 326 2.84 14.03 -16.56
N LEU A 327 1.98 13.17 -17.09
CA LEU A 327 0.69 12.84 -16.47
C LEU A 327 0.88 12.25 -15.07
N MET A 328 1.84 11.33 -14.90
CA MET A 328 2.14 10.76 -13.58
C MET A 328 2.58 11.81 -12.57
N LYS A 329 3.37 12.78 -13.00
CA LYS A 329 3.76 13.91 -12.15
C LYS A 329 2.54 14.75 -11.78
N ILE A 330 1.72 15.14 -12.74
CA ILE A 330 0.54 15.99 -12.52
C ILE A 330 -0.39 15.35 -11.50
N LEU A 331 -0.77 14.09 -11.70
CA LEU A 331 -1.70 13.38 -10.80
C LEU A 331 -1.16 13.22 -9.38
N ARG A 332 0.15 13.28 -9.18
CA ARG A 332 0.78 13.15 -7.86
C ARG A 332 1.12 14.50 -7.19
N THR A 333 1.02 15.60 -7.92
CA THR A 333 1.43 16.92 -7.42
C THR A 333 0.38 18.01 -7.59
N ASP A 334 -0.75 17.71 -8.25
CA ASP A 334 -1.87 18.65 -8.44
C ASP A 334 -3.15 18.05 -7.86
N ASP A 335 -3.52 18.50 -6.65
CA ASP A 335 -4.64 17.98 -5.89
C ASP A 335 -5.98 18.23 -6.58
N GLU A 336 -6.13 19.35 -7.31
CA GLU A 336 -7.37 19.64 -8.02
C GLU A 336 -7.64 18.64 -9.13
N ILE A 337 -6.58 18.28 -9.90
CA ILE A 337 -6.70 17.29 -10.97
C ILE A 337 -6.95 15.91 -10.37
N ALA A 338 -6.21 15.54 -9.32
CA ALA A 338 -6.36 14.25 -8.66
C ALA A 338 -7.78 14.07 -8.05
N ASN A 339 -8.29 15.10 -7.35
CA ASN A 339 -9.65 15.06 -6.78
C ASN A 339 -10.72 15.02 -7.88
N THR A 340 -10.54 15.76 -8.99
CA THR A 340 -11.47 15.70 -10.12
C THR A 340 -11.52 14.30 -10.73
N LEU A 341 -10.37 13.62 -10.85
CA LEU A 341 -10.30 12.26 -11.39
C LEU A 341 -11.03 11.24 -10.51
N ILE A 342 -10.87 11.35 -9.20
CA ILE A 342 -11.44 10.39 -8.25
C ILE A 342 -12.89 10.69 -7.91
N TRP A 343 -13.18 11.94 -7.55
CA TRP A 343 -14.49 12.35 -7.01
C TRP A 343 -15.39 13.10 -8.02
N GLY A 344 -14.83 13.53 -9.17
CA GLY A 344 -15.54 14.38 -10.14
C GLY A 344 -15.77 15.81 -9.69
N GLU A 345 -15.23 16.20 -8.56
CA GLU A 345 -15.33 17.52 -7.95
C GLU A 345 -14.05 17.81 -7.16
N GLN A 346 -13.65 19.07 -7.13
CA GLN A 346 -12.45 19.54 -6.44
C GLN A 346 -12.77 20.53 -5.30
N ASP A 347 -14.01 21.02 -5.25
CA ASP A 347 -14.42 21.99 -4.23
C ASP A 347 -14.69 21.27 -2.90
N ALA A 348 -13.77 21.44 -1.95
CA ALA A 348 -13.88 20.88 -0.61
C ALA A 348 -15.21 21.20 0.08
N LYS A 349 -15.78 22.40 -0.13
CA LYS A 349 -17.06 22.80 0.47
C LYS A 349 -18.23 21.95 0.00
N LYS A 350 -18.15 21.44 -1.24
CA LYS A 350 -19.17 20.55 -1.79
C LYS A 350 -18.99 19.10 -1.34
N LEU A 351 -17.74 18.66 -1.21
CA LEU A 351 -17.38 17.27 -0.96
C LEU A 351 -17.30 16.92 0.52
N LEU A 352 -16.73 17.82 1.35
CA LEU A 352 -16.38 17.47 2.72
C LEU A 352 -17.51 17.79 3.71
N ASP A 353 -17.60 16.97 4.75
CA ASP A 353 -18.40 17.23 5.95
C ASP A 353 -17.68 18.20 6.91
N GLU A 354 -18.27 18.41 8.11
CA GLU A 354 -17.71 19.29 9.14
C GLU A 354 -16.40 18.76 9.75
N ASP A 355 -16.18 17.45 9.69
CA ASP A 355 -14.98 16.77 10.19
C ASP A 355 -13.84 16.75 9.15
N GLY A 356 -14.11 17.18 7.90
CA GLY A 356 -13.13 17.22 6.81
C GLY A 356 -13.04 15.93 5.99
N TYR A 357 -13.99 15.01 6.15
CA TYR A 357 -14.11 13.79 5.35
C TYR A 357 -15.12 13.95 4.22
N VAL A 358 -14.98 13.14 3.18
CA VAL A 358 -15.98 13.13 2.09
C VAL A 358 -17.31 12.63 2.65
N LYS A 359 -18.37 13.39 2.37
CA LYS A 359 -19.74 13.08 2.82
C LYS A 359 -20.19 11.70 2.36
N ASP A 360 -20.92 10.98 3.20
CA ASP A 360 -21.46 9.64 2.88
C ASP A 360 -22.39 9.67 1.64
N SER A 361 -22.98 10.83 1.34
CA SER A 361 -23.81 11.00 0.15
C SER A 361 -23.02 11.05 -1.17
N VAL A 362 -21.70 11.15 -1.10
CA VAL A 362 -20.82 11.17 -2.28
C VAL A 362 -20.33 9.77 -2.54
N GLU A 363 -20.82 9.18 -3.61
CA GLU A 363 -20.32 7.87 -4.05
C GLU A 363 -18.93 8.04 -4.69
N ARG A 364 -17.95 7.20 -4.27
CA ARG A 364 -16.65 7.10 -4.94
C ARG A 364 -16.88 6.60 -6.37
N ILE A 365 -16.54 7.43 -7.34
CA ILE A 365 -16.86 7.16 -8.75
C ILE A 365 -15.67 6.55 -9.50
N SER A 366 -14.44 6.79 -9.02
CA SER A 366 -13.22 6.15 -9.60
C SER A 366 -12.35 5.54 -8.51
N ASP A 367 -11.73 4.42 -8.80
CA ASP A 367 -10.85 3.73 -7.87
C ASP A 367 -9.52 4.48 -7.72
N ARG A 368 -9.25 4.95 -6.50
CA ARG A 368 -8.00 5.62 -6.15
C ARG A 368 -6.78 4.75 -6.42
N SER A 369 -6.85 3.49 -6.02
CA SER A 369 -5.76 2.53 -6.17
C SER A 369 -5.33 2.32 -7.62
N ALA A 370 -6.25 2.48 -8.58
CA ALA A 370 -5.96 2.31 -10.00
C ALA A 370 -5.29 3.52 -10.66
N PHE A 371 -5.41 4.72 -10.07
CA PHE A 371 -4.96 5.97 -10.71
C PHE A 371 -3.81 6.68 -10.02
N GLY A 372 -3.41 6.23 -8.87
CA GLY A 372 -2.22 6.75 -8.20
C GLY A 372 -2.47 7.36 -6.84
N LEU A 373 -1.38 7.58 -6.13
CA LEU A 373 -1.34 8.13 -4.79
C LEU A 373 -1.06 9.64 -4.85
N ASN A 374 -1.92 10.40 -4.20
CA ASN A 374 -1.73 11.82 -3.95
C ASN A 374 -2.33 12.14 -2.58
N ASP A 375 -1.53 12.67 -1.66
CA ASP A 375 -1.95 12.94 -0.28
C ASP A 375 -3.02 14.03 -0.18
N GLY A 376 -3.15 14.89 -1.21
CA GLY A 376 -4.21 15.88 -1.32
C GLY A 376 -5.56 15.34 -1.78
N ILE A 377 -5.68 14.03 -2.09
CA ILE A 377 -6.98 13.40 -2.39
C ILE A 377 -7.81 13.32 -1.12
N PHE A 378 -9.02 13.85 -1.17
CA PHE A 378 -9.94 13.81 -0.04
C PHE A 378 -10.28 12.38 0.37
N GLN A 379 -10.37 12.16 1.67
CA GLN A 379 -10.61 10.86 2.27
C GLN A 379 -12.07 10.66 2.62
N GLN A 380 -12.57 9.44 2.47
CA GLN A 380 -13.87 9.02 3.00
C GLN A 380 -13.66 8.51 4.43
N LYS A 381 -14.65 8.69 5.30
CA LYS A 381 -14.62 8.13 6.65
C LYS A 381 -14.70 6.60 6.53
N GLU A 382 -13.76 5.88 7.16
CA GLU A 382 -13.76 4.42 7.21
C GLU A 382 -14.85 3.88 8.16
#